data_01fa1242ee9c06b581f77b48a367ee1c
#
_entry.id   01fa1242ee9c06b581f77b48a367ee1c
#
_cell.length_a   1.000
_cell.length_b   1.000
_cell.length_c   1.000
_cell.angle_alpha   90.00
_cell.angle_beta   90.00
_cell.angle_gamma   90.00
#
_symmetry.space_group_name_H-M   'P 1'
#
loop_
_entity.id
_entity.type
_entity.pdbx_description
1 polymer ?
#
loop_
_entity_poly.entity_id
_entity_poly.type
_entity_poly.pdbx_seq_one_letter_code
_entity_poly.pdbx_strand_id
1 'polypeptide(L)'
;MYAIEIVGDLSAEHMPIFLDLAAQYGRECGYVLVLVNCLRAGTMHPEARRLAIAFRKHSTARSATAIAGAGLATRTVATLLFKAMALVTGKESAVSFFKHESEARLWLDERRLQLVASAASRKR
;
A
#
# COMPACT_ATOMS: atom_id res chain seq x y z
N MET A 1 3.02 1.45 -11.17
CA MET A 1 2.10 0.61 -10.34
C MET A 1 2.62 -0.81 -10.30
N TYR A 2 2.51 -1.44 -9.18
CA TYR A 2 2.74 -2.86 -9.09
C TYR A 2 1.56 -3.55 -8.39
N ALA A 3 1.38 -4.83 -8.68
CA ALA A 3 0.30 -5.63 -8.13
C ALA A 3 0.87 -6.84 -7.39
N ILE A 4 0.31 -7.14 -6.23
CA ILE A 4 0.68 -8.30 -5.44
C ILE A 4 -0.57 -9.12 -5.08
N GLU A 5 -0.40 -10.43 -5.00
CA GLU A 5 -1.43 -11.32 -4.48
C GLU A 5 -0.90 -11.96 -3.19
N ILE A 6 -1.68 -11.86 -2.13
CA ILE A 6 -1.33 -12.49 -0.87
C ILE A 6 -2.08 -13.82 -0.78
N VAL A 7 -1.32 -14.91 -0.69
CA VAL A 7 -1.87 -16.26 -0.54
C VAL A 7 -1.42 -16.82 0.79
N GLY A 8 -2.37 -17.07 1.69
CA GLY A 8 -2.07 -17.52 3.05
C GLY A 8 -1.59 -16.39 3.94
N ASP A 9 -0.83 -16.73 4.97
CA ASP A 9 -0.35 -15.75 5.95
C ASP A 9 0.80 -14.91 5.43
N LEU A 10 0.83 -13.65 5.85
CA LEU A 10 1.90 -12.73 5.52
C LEU A 10 2.85 -12.60 6.72
N SER A 11 4.07 -13.10 6.55
CA SER A 11 5.11 -13.09 7.59
C SER A 11 6.24 -12.12 7.24
N ALA A 12 7.16 -11.93 8.20
CA ALA A 12 8.28 -11.03 8.04
C ALA A 12 9.16 -11.39 6.84
N GLU A 13 9.30 -12.66 6.51
CA GLU A 13 10.15 -13.12 5.39
C GLU A 13 9.63 -12.69 4.03
N HIS A 14 8.33 -12.41 3.91
CA HIS A 14 7.71 -11.94 2.66
C HIS A 14 7.89 -10.43 2.44
N MET A 15 8.14 -9.68 3.51
CA MET A 15 8.12 -8.22 3.45
C MET A 15 9.22 -7.59 2.59
N PRO A 16 10.47 -8.11 2.58
CA PRO A 16 11.53 -7.49 1.78
C PRO A 16 11.15 -7.34 0.30
N ILE A 17 10.48 -8.32 -0.28
CA ILE A 17 10.06 -8.27 -1.69
C ILE A 17 9.13 -7.08 -1.94
N PHE A 18 8.12 -6.91 -1.09
CA PHE A 18 7.15 -5.82 -1.24
C PHE A 18 7.78 -4.46 -0.99
N LEU A 19 8.61 -4.37 0.04
CA LEU A 19 9.24 -3.11 0.44
C LEU A 19 10.29 -2.66 -0.57
N ASP A 20 11.02 -3.60 -1.16
CA ASP A 20 11.99 -3.30 -2.22
C ASP A 20 11.28 -2.75 -3.47
N LEU A 21 10.15 -3.35 -3.85
CA LEU A 21 9.34 -2.83 -4.96
C LEU A 21 8.84 -1.42 -4.68
N ALA A 22 8.34 -1.18 -3.48
CA ALA A 22 7.87 0.14 -3.09
C ALA A 22 9.00 1.18 -3.13
N ALA A 23 10.17 0.83 -2.64
CA ALA A 23 11.34 1.70 -2.68
C ALA A 23 11.78 2.00 -4.11
N GLN A 24 11.79 1.00 -4.97
CA GLN A 24 12.17 1.16 -6.38
C GLN A 24 11.21 2.10 -7.10
N TYR A 25 9.90 1.86 -7.01
CA TYR A 25 8.90 2.71 -7.65
C TYR A 25 8.92 4.13 -7.08
N GLY A 26 9.13 4.28 -5.79
CA GLY A 26 9.25 5.59 -5.15
C GLY A 26 10.42 6.39 -5.71
N ARG A 27 11.56 5.75 -5.93
CA ARG A 27 12.74 6.39 -6.50
C ARG A 27 12.55 6.75 -7.98
N GLU A 28 11.94 5.86 -8.75
CA GLU A 28 11.79 6.06 -10.19
C GLU A 28 10.68 7.04 -10.55
N CYS A 29 9.56 6.99 -9.83
CA CYS A 29 8.36 7.74 -10.18
C CYS A 29 8.03 8.88 -9.22
N GLY A 30 8.59 8.87 -8.02
CA GLY A 30 8.24 9.82 -6.96
C GLY A 30 6.96 9.49 -6.22
N TYR A 31 6.24 8.46 -6.64
CA TYR A 31 5.04 7.97 -5.99
C TYR A 31 4.92 6.46 -6.17
N VAL A 32 4.11 5.83 -5.32
CA VAL A 32 3.92 4.37 -5.34
C VAL A 32 2.44 4.06 -5.43
N LEU A 33 2.06 3.27 -6.43
CA LEU A 33 0.70 2.74 -6.57
C LEU A 33 0.74 1.23 -6.40
N VAL A 34 -0.06 0.71 -5.46
CA VAL A 34 -0.07 -0.71 -5.14
C VAL A 34 -1.47 -1.28 -5.25
N LEU A 35 -1.61 -2.37 -6.00
CA LEU A 35 -2.82 -3.18 -6.01
C LEU A 35 -2.55 -4.45 -5.21
N VAL A 36 -3.30 -4.65 -4.15
CA VAL A 36 -3.17 -5.84 -3.29
C VAL A 36 -4.42 -6.71 -3.44
N ASN A 37 -4.25 -7.92 -3.95
CA ASN A 37 -5.33 -8.89 -4.00
C ASN A 37 -5.30 -9.73 -2.72
N CYS A 38 -6.35 -9.63 -1.92
CA CYS A 38 -6.48 -10.31 -0.64
C CYS A 38 -7.53 -11.41 -0.64
N LEU A 39 -8.00 -11.84 -1.80
CA LEU A 39 -9.05 -12.86 -1.88
C LEU A 39 -8.66 -14.16 -1.16
N ARG A 40 -7.37 -14.51 -1.22
CA ARG A 40 -6.83 -15.73 -0.61
C ARG A 40 -5.90 -15.44 0.57
N ALA A 41 -5.94 -14.21 1.11
CA ALA A 41 -5.08 -13.80 2.20
C ALA A 41 -5.51 -14.43 3.52
N GLY A 42 -4.53 -14.84 4.31
CA GLY A 42 -4.70 -15.28 5.69
C GLY A 42 -4.44 -14.14 6.66
N THR A 43 -3.65 -14.42 7.70
CA THR A 43 -3.33 -13.49 8.77
C THR A 43 -2.02 -12.74 8.48
N MET A 44 -1.96 -11.48 8.86
CA MET A 44 -0.71 -10.73 8.82
C MET A 44 -0.01 -10.82 10.18
N HIS A 45 1.20 -11.36 10.20
CA HIS A 45 1.97 -11.54 11.41
C HIS A 45 2.45 -10.19 11.98
N PRO A 46 2.59 -10.07 13.32
CA PRO A 46 3.02 -8.80 13.94
C PRO A 46 4.36 -8.27 13.41
N GLU A 47 5.31 -9.16 13.12
CA GLU A 47 6.61 -8.74 12.59
C GLU A 47 6.48 -8.11 11.20
N ALA A 48 5.59 -8.64 10.35
CA ALA A 48 5.33 -8.05 9.04
C ALA A 48 4.75 -6.64 9.18
N ARG A 49 3.85 -6.43 10.14
CA ARG A 49 3.30 -5.10 10.42
C ARG A 49 4.37 -4.12 10.88
N ARG A 50 5.28 -4.56 11.75
CA ARG A 50 6.39 -3.71 12.22
C ARG A 50 7.29 -3.27 11.08
N LEU A 51 7.61 -4.19 10.17
CA LEU A 51 8.43 -3.86 9.00
C LEU A 51 7.75 -2.87 8.07
N ALA A 52 6.44 -3.00 7.86
CA ALA A 52 5.67 -2.07 7.05
C ALA A 52 5.70 -0.65 7.66
N ILE A 53 5.49 -0.53 8.96
CA ILE A 53 5.51 0.75 9.67
C ILE A 53 6.91 1.36 9.62
N ALA A 54 7.95 0.58 9.87
CA ALA A 54 9.34 1.04 9.82
C ALA A 54 9.70 1.56 8.44
N PHE A 55 9.31 0.86 7.39
CA PHE A 55 9.54 1.30 6.02
C PHE A 55 8.86 2.63 5.75
N ARG A 56 7.59 2.77 6.14
CA ARG A 56 6.82 4.01 5.90
C ARG A 56 7.45 5.20 6.63
N LYS A 57 8.03 4.97 7.79
CA LYS A 57 8.69 6.01 8.57
C LYS A 57 9.85 6.65 7.81
N HIS A 58 10.57 5.87 7.01
CA HIS A 58 11.73 6.35 6.26
C HIS A 58 11.43 6.68 4.80
N SER A 59 10.24 6.37 4.32
CA SER A 59 9.85 6.66 2.93
C SER A 59 9.33 8.07 2.80
N THR A 60 9.78 8.78 1.77
CA THR A 60 9.29 10.12 1.43
C THR A 60 8.28 10.11 0.29
N ALA A 61 8.13 8.97 -0.39
CA ALA A 61 7.24 8.85 -1.54
C ALA A 61 5.78 8.85 -1.08
N ARG A 62 4.92 9.51 -1.86
CA ARG A 62 3.47 9.40 -1.69
C ARG A 62 3.01 8.05 -2.21
N SER A 63 1.98 7.51 -1.61
CA SER A 63 1.47 6.20 -2.01
C SER A 63 -0.05 6.15 -2.02
N ALA A 64 -0.57 5.27 -2.87
CA ALA A 64 -1.97 4.89 -2.86
C ALA A 64 -2.05 3.37 -2.98
N THR A 65 -2.83 2.76 -2.11
CA THR A 65 -2.99 1.30 -2.05
C THR A 65 -4.46 0.95 -2.23
N ALA A 66 -4.74 0.13 -3.24
CA ALA A 66 -6.07 -0.43 -3.45
C ALA A 66 -6.05 -1.90 -3.04
N ILE A 67 -6.99 -2.28 -2.17
CA ILE A 67 -7.08 -3.65 -1.65
C ILE A 67 -8.36 -4.27 -2.19
N ALA A 68 -8.19 -5.33 -2.98
CA ALA A 68 -9.30 -6.02 -3.62
C ALA A 68 -9.55 -7.39 -2.97
N GLY A 69 -10.81 -7.75 -2.80
CA GLY A 69 -11.21 -9.06 -2.34
C GLY A 69 -11.03 -9.34 -0.86
N ALA A 70 -10.75 -8.32 -0.04
CA ALA A 70 -10.55 -8.50 1.39
C ALA A 70 -11.87 -8.76 2.10
N GLY A 71 -11.91 -9.79 2.94
CA GLY A 71 -13.02 -10.06 3.85
C GLY A 71 -13.00 -9.07 5.03
N LEU A 72 -14.03 -9.15 5.88
CA LEU A 72 -14.20 -8.20 7.01
C LEU A 72 -12.98 -8.18 7.93
N ALA A 73 -12.47 -9.34 8.31
CA ALA A 73 -11.33 -9.44 9.22
C ALA A 73 -10.07 -8.79 8.60
N THR A 74 -9.80 -9.09 7.33
CA THR A 74 -8.64 -8.52 6.63
C THR A 74 -8.77 -7.01 6.46
N ARG A 75 -9.96 -6.50 6.16
CA ARG A 75 -10.22 -5.06 6.05
C ARG A 75 -9.98 -4.36 7.39
N THR A 76 -10.40 -4.96 8.48
CA THR A 76 -10.19 -4.42 9.82
C THR A 76 -8.70 -4.32 10.14
N VAL A 77 -7.94 -5.39 9.90
CA VAL A 77 -6.49 -5.40 10.14
C VAL A 77 -5.79 -4.36 9.28
N ALA A 78 -6.12 -4.28 8.00
CA ALA A 78 -5.52 -3.32 7.09
C ALA A 78 -5.84 -1.87 7.51
N THR A 79 -7.07 -1.60 7.89
CA THR A 79 -7.48 -0.27 8.37
C THR A 79 -6.67 0.14 9.60
N LEU A 80 -6.54 -0.77 10.57
CA LEU A 80 -5.76 -0.50 11.78
C LEU A 80 -4.27 -0.30 11.47
N LEU A 81 -3.72 -1.07 10.53
CA LEU A 81 -2.34 -0.92 10.11
C LEU A 81 -2.09 0.48 9.51
N PHE A 82 -2.93 0.91 8.57
CA PHE A 82 -2.74 2.23 7.94
C PHE A 82 -2.95 3.38 8.92
N LYS A 83 -3.89 3.24 9.87
CA LYS A 83 -4.04 4.22 10.95
C LYS A 83 -2.81 4.29 11.85
N ALA A 84 -2.26 3.13 12.21
CA ALA A 84 -1.04 3.08 13.01
C ALA A 84 0.14 3.71 12.28
N MET A 85 0.27 3.45 10.97
CA MET A 85 1.30 4.07 10.15
C MET A 85 1.19 5.60 10.15
N ALA A 86 -0.01 6.13 10.00
CA ALA A 86 -0.24 7.57 10.00
C ALA A 86 0.11 8.19 11.36
N LEU A 87 -0.28 7.54 12.46
CA LEU A 87 0.01 8.03 13.81
C LEU A 87 1.50 8.01 14.15
N VAL A 88 2.19 6.92 13.80
CA VAL A 88 3.61 6.76 14.13
C VAL A 88 4.51 7.62 13.24
N THR A 89 4.16 7.75 11.96
CA THR A 89 5.01 8.42 10.98
C THR A 89 4.61 9.86 10.68
N GLY A 90 3.40 10.26 11.03
CA GLY A 90 2.83 11.56 10.64
C GLY A 90 2.52 11.66 9.16
N LYS A 91 2.58 10.55 8.42
CA LYS A 91 2.38 10.51 6.96
C LYS A 91 1.13 9.70 6.64
N GLU A 92 0.22 10.30 5.88
CA GLU A 92 -0.97 9.61 5.42
C GLU A 92 -0.72 8.96 4.07
N SER A 93 -1.38 7.82 3.85
CA SER A 93 -1.41 7.13 2.57
C SER A 93 -2.86 6.92 2.18
N ALA A 94 -3.17 7.15 0.91
CA ALA A 94 -4.50 6.83 0.40
C ALA A 94 -4.66 5.30 0.35
N VAL A 95 -5.73 4.80 0.96
CA VAL A 95 -6.07 3.37 0.92
C VAL A 95 -7.57 3.23 0.72
N SER A 96 -7.95 2.29 -0.13
CA SER A 96 -9.36 1.99 -0.36
C SER A 96 -9.56 0.51 -0.62
N PHE A 97 -10.76 0.03 -0.33
CA PHE A 97 -11.13 -1.38 -0.45
C PHE A 97 -12.15 -1.57 -1.55
N PHE A 98 -11.97 -2.65 -2.32
CA PHE A 98 -12.83 -2.97 -3.44
C PHE A 98 -13.17 -4.46 -3.45
N LYS A 99 -14.31 -4.79 -4.01
CA LYS A 99 -14.70 -6.18 -4.18
C LYS A 99 -13.94 -6.82 -5.34
N HIS A 100 -13.70 -6.06 -6.42
CA HIS A 100 -13.09 -6.56 -7.65
C HIS A 100 -11.86 -5.76 -8.04
N GLU A 101 -10.87 -6.42 -8.67
CA GLU A 101 -9.65 -5.78 -9.14
C GLU A 101 -9.91 -4.67 -10.17
N SER A 102 -10.91 -4.85 -11.04
CA SER A 102 -11.23 -3.84 -12.06
C SER A 102 -11.57 -2.49 -11.44
N GLU A 103 -12.36 -2.49 -10.37
CA GLU A 103 -12.70 -1.28 -9.63
C GLU A 103 -11.46 -0.67 -8.96
N ALA A 104 -10.62 -1.53 -8.37
CA ALA A 104 -9.38 -1.10 -7.72
C ALA A 104 -8.43 -0.42 -8.73
N ARG A 105 -8.30 -0.97 -9.94
CA ARG A 105 -7.45 -0.40 -10.99
C ARG A 105 -7.94 0.98 -11.45
N LEU A 106 -9.25 1.16 -11.57
CA LEU A 106 -9.82 2.46 -11.93
C LEU A 106 -9.52 3.51 -10.87
N TRP A 107 -9.67 3.15 -9.62
CA TRP A 107 -9.35 4.07 -8.51
C TRP A 107 -7.86 4.44 -8.49
N LEU A 108 -6.97 3.45 -8.73
CA LEU A 108 -5.54 3.71 -8.80
C LEU A 108 -5.18 4.62 -9.97
N ASP A 109 -5.82 4.47 -11.12
CA ASP A 109 -5.60 5.36 -12.26
C ASP A 109 -5.97 6.81 -11.92
N GLU A 110 -7.08 7.03 -11.23
CA GLU A 110 -7.48 8.36 -10.76
C GLU A 110 -6.46 8.93 -9.77
N ARG A 111 -5.98 8.11 -8.82
CA ARG A 111 -4.97 8.52 -7.86
C ARG A 111 -3.64 8.85 -8.53
N ARG A 112 -3.28 8.11 -9.56
CA ARG A 112 -2.07 8.40 -10.33
C ARG A 112 -2.11 9.80 -10.91
N LEU A 113 -3.23 10.19 -11.50
CA LEU A 113 -3.38 11.53 -12.05
C LEU A 113 -3.20 12.61 -11.00
N GLN A 114 -3.77 12.42 -9.81
CA GLN A 114 -3.61 13.34 -8.68
C GLN A 114 -2.17 13.42 -8.21
N LEU A 115 -1.49 12.29 -8.11
CA LEU A 115 -0.10 12.23 -7.65
C LEU A 115 0.85 12.85 -8.66
N VAL A 116 0.64 12.64 -9.93
CA VAL A 116 1.42 13.26 -11.01
C VAL A 116 1.25 14.78 -10.99
N ALA A 117 0.02 15.27 -10.86
CA ALA A 117 -0.25 16.70 -10.77
C ALA A 117 0.42 17.33 -9.53
N SER A 118 0.38 16.64 -8.39
CA SER A 118 1.02 17.10 -7.16
C SER A 118 2.54 17.15 -7.31
N ALA A 119 3.15 16.16 -7.95
CA ALA A 119 4.59 16.13 -8.19
C ALA A 119 5.02 17.25 -9.13
N ALA A 120 4.24 17.51 -10.18
CA ALA A 120 4.51 18.61 -11.11
C ALA A 120 4.46 19.98 -10.41
N SER A 121 3.49 20.17 -9.50
CA SER A 121 3.40 21.41 -8.70
C SER A 121 4.61 21.65 -7.82
N ARG A 122 5.20 20.58 -7.28
CA ARG A 122 6.38 20.66 -6.40
C ARG A 122 7.66 21.06 -7.12
N LYS A 123 7.75 20.80 -8.41
CA LYS A 123 8.93 21.13 -9.21
C LYS A 123 9.00 22.61 -9.61
N ARG A 124 7.96 23.35 -9.31
CA ARG A 124 7.89 24.78 -9.50
C ARG A 124 8.27 25.51 -8.22
#